data_dd9c912b2981c9f9bf5c3bfc73032ef2
#
_entry.id   dd9c912b2981c9f9bf5c3bfc73032ef2
#
_cell.length_a   1.000
_cell.length_b   1.000
_cell.length_c   1.000
_cell.angle_alpha   90.00
_cell.angle_beta   90.00
_cell.angle_gamma   90.00
#
_symmetry.space_group_name_H-M   'P 1'
#
loop_
_entity.id
_entity.type
_entity.pdbx_description
1 polymer ?
#
loop_
_entity_poly.entity_id
_entity_poly.type
_entity_poly.pdbx_seq_one_letter_code
_entity_poly.pdbx_strand_id
1 'polypeptide(L)'
;MRLQTIFGLIIATALVSTCGQNRSAAPNPNLGNVDGGRSDERELNDPNRSTIWDVFNTGNAEQVANVNRYLWTASLDVLNFLPVQEVDPFTGVIVTGYGTPPGGGRQYRATVHISDPALAARSLSVALQTSGGNPVSAATTRAVEDAILSRARQLRIADNKF
;
A
#
# COMPACT_ATOMS: atom_id res chain seq x y z
N MET A 1 -10.19 -9.29 -55.97
CA MET A 1 -10.11 -8.00 -56.72
C MET A 1 -9.44 -6.97 -55.82
N ARG A 2 -8.23 -6.63 -56.25
CA ARG A 2 -7.55 -5.30 -56.20
C ARG A 2 -7.18 -4.82 -54.82
N LEU A 3 -5.93 -4.70 -54.49
CA LEU A 3 -4.76 -4.11 -55.15
C LEU A 3 -4.26 -2.92 -54.33
N GLN A 4 -3.00 -3.10 -53.81
CA GLN A 4 -1.89 -2.13 -53.82
C GLN A 4 -2.13 -0.78 -53.08
N THR A 5 -1.16 -0.32 -52.34
CA THR A 5 0.20 0.18 -52.65
C THR A 5 0.97 0.42 -51.34
N ILE A 6 2.14 -0.10 -51.03
CA ILE A 6 3.51 0.28 -51.41
C ILE A 6 3.77 1.80 -51.44
N PHE A 7 4.77 2.23 -50.73
CA PHE A 7 5.55 3.47 -50.66
C PHE A 7 5.55 4.05 -49.25
N GLY A 8 6.62 4.34 -48.60
CA GLY A 8 7.99 4.49 -49.03
C GLY A 8 8.94 4.69 -47.88
N LEU A 9 10.10 4.21 -48.06
CA LEU A 9 11.34 4.35 -47.37
C LEU A 9 11.73 5.83 -47.24
N ILE A 10 11.99 6.37 -46.00
CA ILE A 10 12.97 7.44 -45.80
C ILE A 10 13.72 7.19 -44.48
N ILE A 11 14.98 6.84 -44.64
CA ILE A 11 16.05 6.81 -43.67
C ILE A 11 16.45 8.27 -43.39
N ALA A 12 16.38 8.69 -42.14
CA ALA A 12 17.08 9.90 -41.70
C ALA A 12 17.84 9.61 -40.42
N THR A 13 19.07 9.22 -40.59
CA THR A 13 20.11 9.17 -39.56
C THR A 13 20.49 10.60 -39.17
N ALA A 14 20.13 11.05 -37.99
CA ALA A 14 20.67 12.25 -37.39
C ALA A 14 21.56 11.87 -36.21
N LEU A 15 22.85 11.80 -36.45
CA LEU A 15 23.91 11.81 -35.45
C LEU A 15 23.93 13.18 -34.79
N VAL A 16 23.49 13.29 -33.56
CA VAL A 16 23.76 14.47 -32.74
C VAL A 16 24.80 14.08 -31.70
N SER A 17 26.05 14.40 -32.05
CA SER A 17 27.15 14.46 -31.12
C SER A 17 26.94 15.68 -30.22
N THR A 18 26.52 15.49 -29.00
CA THR A 18 26.55 16.58 -27.99
C THR A 18 27.82 16.45 -27.18
N CYS A 19 28.79 17.29 -27.51
CA CYS A 19 29.97 17.56 -26.70
C CYS A 19 29.57 17.93 -25.27
N GLY A 20 30.17 17.24 -24.31
CA GLY A 20 30.13 17.62 -22.92
C GLY A 20 30.76 19.01 -22.71
N GLN A 21 29.96 19.97 -22.27
CA GLN A 21 30.47 21.20 -21.73
C GLN A 21 31.00 20.95 -20.33
N ASN A 22 32.32 20.84 -20.28
CA ASN A 22 33.08 20.92 -19.05
C ASN A 22 32.94 22.35 -18.50
N ARG A 23 31.97 22.59 -17.63
CA ARG A 23 31.91 23.82 -16.87
C ARG A 23 33.00 23.79 -15.82
N SER A 24 34.12 24.43 -16.12
CA SER A 24 35.10 24.77 -15.13
C SER A 24 34.42 25.57 -14.01
N ALA A 25 34.31 24.94 -12.86
CA ALA A 25 33.87 25.61 -11.65
C ALA A 25 34.87 26.69 -11.34
N ALA A 26 34.41 27.94 -11.26
CA ALA A 26 35.20 29.05 -10.78
C ALA A 26 35.74 28.73 -9.39
N PRO A 27 36.98 29.07 -9.05
CA PRO A 27 37.51 28.83 -7.73
C PRO A 27 36.72 29.64 -6.70
N ASN A 28 36.14 28.96 -5.75
CA ASN A 28 35.47 29.57 -4.61
C ASN A 28 36.54 30.21 -3.71
N PRO A 29 36.56 31.55 -3.53
CA PRO A 29 37.61 32.22 -2.76
C PRO A 29 37.54 31.98 -1.24
N ASN A 30 36.72 31.07 -0.77
CA ASN A 30 36.52 30.81 0.64
C ASN A 30 37.04 29.42 1.08
N LEU A 31 38.05 28.87 0.37
CA LEU A 31 38.87 27.80 0.94
C LEU A 31 39.95 28.40 1.83
N GLY A 32 39.51 29.06 2.89
CA GLY A 32 40.37 29.48 3.98
C GLY A 32 40.64 28.29 4.89
N ASN A 33 41.91 27.92 4.94
CA ASN A 33 42.57 27.24 6.03
C ASN A 33 42.02 25.86 6.40
N VAL A 34 42.47 24.83 5.71
CA VAL A 34 42.52 23.47 6.25
C VAL A 34 43.66 23.37 7.25
N ASP A 35 43.43 23.89 8.46
CA ASP A 35 44.27 23.55 9.59
C ASP A 35 44.00 22.07 9.91
N GLY A 36 45.01 21.26 9.66
CA GLY A 36 45.02 19.86 10.01
C GLY A 36 44.98 19.69 11.54
N GLY A 37 43.90 19.16 12.05
CA GLY A 37 43.88 18.67 13.39
C GLY A 37 42.61 18.96 14.20
N ARG A 38 41.84 17.94 14.50
CA ARG A 38 40.86 17.89 15.59
C ARG A 38 39.47 18.51 15.40
N SER A 39 38.86 18.40 14.25
CA SER A 39 37.43 18.73 14.12
C SER A 39 36.51 17.52 13.99
N ASP A 40 37.05 16.30 13.93
CA ASP A 40 36.25 15.13 13.55
C ASP A 40 35.39 14.58 14.67
N GLU A 41 35.64 14.93 15.94
CA GLU A 41 34.86 14.40 17.07
C GLU A 41 33.58 15.21 17.37
N ARG A 42 33.49 16.46 16.90
CA ARG A 42 32.29 17.28 17.11
C ARG A 42 31.23 17.09 16.03
N GLU A 43 31.66 16.66 14.85
CA GLU A 43 30.75 16.42 13.72
C GLU A 43 30.06 15.06 13.77
N LEU A 44 30.58 14.14 14.60
CA LEU A 44 29.99 12.83 14.82
C LEU A 44 28.79 12.84 15.78
N ASN A 45 28.58 13.92 16.51
CA ASN A 45 27.52 14.05 17.52
C ASN A 45 26.46 15.10 17.16
N ASP A 46 26.30 15.44 15.88
CA ASP A 46 25.19 16.28 15.46
C ASP A 46 23.88 15.45 15.45
N PRO A 47 22.94 15.75 16.36
CA PRO A 47 21.67 15.02 16.44
C PRO A 47 20.78 15.18 15.19
N ASN A 48 21.19 16.04 14.25
CA ASN A 48 20.45 16.30 13.02
C ASN A 48 21.15 15.73 11.76
N ARG A 49 22.22 14.96 11.94
CA ARG A 49 22.93 14.29 10.86
C ARG A 49 22.29 12.95 10.58
N SER A 50 21.56 12.85 9.48
CA SER A 50 21.10 11.53 9.01
C SER A 50 22.32 10.73 8.54
N THR A 51 22.71 9.76 9.30
CA THR A 51 23.75 8.80 8.96
C THR A 51 23.16 7.68 8.10
N ILE A 52 24.03 7.02 7.32
CA ILE A 52 23.61 5.81 6.58
C ILE A 52 23.00 4.75 7.51
N TRP A 53 23.33 4.80 8.80
CA TRP A 53 22.75 3.93 9.82
C TRP A 53 21.31 4.30 10.17
N ASP A 54 20.87 5.53 9.94
CA ASP A 54 19.45 5.91 10.09
C ASP A 54 18.60 5.28 9.01
N VAL A 55 19.17 5.07 7.82
CA VAL A 55 18.48 4.33 6.75
C VAL A 55 18.31 2.85 7.14
N PHE A 56 19.24 2.29 7.89
CA PHE A 56 19.14 0.93 8.42
C PHE A 56 18.47 0.87 9.77
N ASN A 57 18.46 1.95 10.53
CA ASN A 57 17.80 2.06 11.83
C ASN A 57 16.35 2.58 11.72
N THR A 58 15.91 2.91 10.50
CA THR A 58 14.48 2.90 10.12
C THR A 58 13.91 1.48 10.26
N GLY A 59 14.72 0.57 10.76
CA GLY A 59 14.41 -0.80 11.10
C GLY A 59 13.66 -1.04 12.40
N ASN A 60 13.12 -0.03 13.03
CA ASN A 60 11.82 -0.10 13.69
C ASN A 60 10.74 0.40 12.73
N ALA A 61 10.83 0.07 11.47
CA ALA A 61 9.67 -0.48 10.86
C ALA A 61 9.34 -1.75 11.68
N GLU A 62 8.71 -1.61 12.84
CA GLU A 62 7.57 -2.45 13.12
C GLU A 62 6.98 -2.64 11.74
N GLN A 63 6.95 -3.87 11.28
CA GLN A 63 6.06 -4.23 10.19
C GLN A 63 4.69 -3.94 10.77
N VAL A 64 4.38 -2.64 10.81
CA VAL A 64 3.07 -2.13 11.11
C VAL A 64 2.27 -2.73 9.99
N ALA A 65 1.51 -3.75 10.33
CA ALA A 65 0.57 -4.33 9.41
C ALA A 65 -0.14 -3.11 8.82
N ASN A 66 0.05 -2.84 7.52
CA ASN A 66 -0.54 -1.68 6.82
C ASN A 66 -2.07 -1.81 6.77
N VAL A 67 -2.62 -2.38 7.82
CA VAL A 67 -4.00 -2.81 7.98
C VAL A 67 -4.67 -1.95 9.03
N ASN A 68 -5.78 -1.35 8.67
CA ASN A 68 -6.58 -0.61 9.63
C ASN A 68 -7.20 -1.56 10.67
N ARG A 69 -6.84 -1.39 11.96
CA ARG A 69 -7.33 -2.25 13.07
C ARG A 69 -8.86 -2.27 13.20
N TYR A 70 -9.52 -1.15 12.91
CA TYR A 70 -10.98 -1.07 13.01
C TYR A 70 -11.66 -1.82 11.86
N LEU A 71 -11.12 -1.72 10.64
CA LEU A 71 -11.61 -2.51 9.51
C LEU A 71 -11.39 -3.99 9.74
N TRP A 72 -10.24 -4.37 10.30
CA TRP A 72 -9.93 -5.74 10.66
C TRP A 72 -10.94 -6.33 11.65
N THR A 73 -11.10 -5.67 12.79
CA THR A 73 -12.05 -6.11 13.83
C THR A 73 -13.48 -6.11 13.31
N ALA A 74 -13.88 -5.05 12.58
CA ALA A 74 -15.23 -4.96 12.01
C ALA A 74 -15.51 -6.06 10.99
N SER A 75 -14.53 -6.45 10.19
CA SER A 75 -14.68 -7.57 9.23
C SER A 75 -14.97 -8.87 9.94
N LEU A 76 -14.24 -9.18 11.01
CA LEU A 76 -14.48 -10.37 11.83
C LEU A 76 -15.82 -10.31 12.57
N ASP A 77 -16.23 -9.13 13.05
CA ASP A 77 -17.52 -8.94 13.72
C ASP A 77 -18.71 -9.16 12.78
N VAL A 78 -18.65 -8.54 11.58
CA VAL A 78 -19.76 -8.59 10.61
C VAL A 78 -19.87 -9.98 9.97
N LEU A 79 -18.73 -10.62 9.73
CA LEU A 79 -18.65 -11.93 9.09
C LEU A 79 -18.55 -13.10 10.10
N ASN A 80 -18.89 -12.88 11.36
CA ASN A 80 -18.74 -13.87 12.44
C ASN A 80 -19.49 -15.21 12.22
N PHE A 81 -20.49 -15.21 11.34
CA PHE A 81 -21.22 -16.42 10.96
C PHE A 81 -20.45 -17.29 9.94
N LEU A 82 -19.34 -16.79 9.40
CA LEU A 82 -18.45 -17.52 8.50
C LEU A 82 -17.26 -18.07 9.29
N PRO A 83 -16.97 -19.38 9.23
CA PRO A 83 -15.80 -19.93 9.90
C PRO A 83 -14.52 -19.37 9.26
N VAL A 84 -13.66 -18.77 10.06
CA VAL A 84 -12.37 -18.25 9.59
C VAL A 84 -11.47 -19.42 9.24
N GLN A 85 -10.87 -19.41 8.05
CA GLN A 85 -9.94 -20.43 7.56
C GLN A 85 -8.49 -19.94 7.62
N GLU A 86 -8.26 -18.71 7.20
CA GLU A 86 -6.92 -18.12 7.15
C GLU A 86 -7.00 -16.63 7.46
N VAL A 87 -6.03 -16.13 8.20
CA VAL A 87 -5.87 -14.71 8.47
C VAL A 87 -4.40 -14.34 8.37
N ASP A 88 -4.12 -13.31 7.60
CA ASP A 88 -2.78 -12.74 7.49
C ASP A 88 -2.84 -11.23 7.77
N PRO A 89 -2.46 -10.81 8.98
CA PRO A 89 -2.45 -9.41 9.36
C PRO A 89 -1.44 -8.56 8.58
N PHE A 90 -0.39 -9.18 8.02
CA PHE A 90 0.66 -8.44 7.30
C PHE A 90 0.21 -8.05 5.90
N THR A 91 -0.47 -8.94 5.22
CA THR A 91 -1.05 -8.68 3.89
C THR A 91 -2.46 -8.12 3.97
N GLY A 92 -3.08 -8.12 5.16
CA GLY A 92 -4.42 -7.61 5.36
C GLY A 92 -5.52 -8.53 4.81
N VAL A 93 -5.25 -9.82 4.69
CA VAL A 93 -6.17 -10.79 4.09
C VAL A 93 -6.85 -11.64 5.16
N ILE A 94 -8.18 -11.78 5.04
CA ILE A 94 -9.00 -12.70 5.82
C ILE A 94 -9.75 -13.60 4.84
N VAL A 95 -9.55 -14.90 4.94
CA VAL A 95 -10.26 -15.90 4.16
C VAL A 95 -11.18 -16.70 5.08
N THR A 96 -12.45 -16.80 4.70
CA THR A 96 -13.43 -17.59 5.45
C THR A 96 -13.83 -18.85 4.71
N GLY A 97 -14.37 -19.82 5.42
CA GLY A 97 -15.09 -20.95 4.85
C GLY A 97 -16.53 -20.59 4.51
N TYR A 98 -17.27 -21.60 4.08
CA TYR A 98 -18.70 -21.46 3.82
C TYR A 98 -19.50 -21.44 5.11
N GLY A 99 -20.40 -20.47 5.24
CA GLY A 99 -21.33 -20.34 6.34
C GLY A 99 -22.68 -19.79 5.88
N THR A 100 -23.69 -19.97 6.71
CA THR A 100 -25.06 -19.48 6.44
C THR A 100 -25.29 -18.20 7.24
N PRO A 101 -25.74 -17.12 6.61
CA PRO A 101 -26.00 -15.87 7.31
C PRO A 101 -27.15 -16.00 8.32
N PRO A 102 -27.20 -15.12 9.35
CA PRO A 102 -28.34 -15.01 10.24
C PRO A 102 -29.63 -14.76 9.43
N GLY A 103 -30.63 -15.56 9.62
CA GLY A 103 -31.85 -15.52 8.81
C GLY A 103 -31.98 -16.65 7.78
N GLY A 104 -30.95 -17.48 7.64
CA GLY A 104 -30.96 -18.65 6.76
C GLY A 104 -30.65 -18.30 5.30
N GLY A 105 -30.84 -19.27 4.42
CA GLY A 105 -30.64 -19.11 2.99
C GLY A 105 -29.39 -19.81 2.45
N ARG A 106 -28.76 -19.20 1.43
CA ARG A 106 -27.59 -19.79 0.76
C ARG A 106 -26.34 -19.64 1.65
N GLN A 107 -25.45 -20.59 1.51
CA GLN A 107 -24.14 -20.50 2.10
C GLN A 107 -23.24 -19.57 1.28
N TYR A 108 -22.45 -18.77 1.98
CA TYR A 108 -21.49 -17.86 1.42
C TYR A 108 -20.10 -18.11 1.99
N ARG A 109 -19.12 -17.71 1.22
CA ARG A 109 -17.71 -17.62 1.59
C ARG A 109 -17.24 -16.22 1.27
N ALA A 110 -16.41 -15.65 2.13
CA ALA A 110 -15.85 -14.32 1.96
C ALA A 110 -14.32 -14.37 1.91
N THR A 111 -13.76 -13.49 1.10
CA THR A 111 -12.36 -13.08 1.17
C THR A 111 -12.35 -11.56 1.34
N VAL A 112 -11.76 -11.09 2.42
CA VAL A 112 -11.61 -9.66 2.72
C VAL A 112 -10.15 -9.28 2.55
N HIS A 113 -9.90 -8.15 1.90
CA HIS A 113 -8.58 -7.57 1.78
C HIS A 113 -8.61 -6.11 2.25
N ILE A 114 -7.75 -5.79 3.21
CA ILE A 114 -7.58 -4.45 3.76
C ILE A 114 -6.18 -3.97 3.36
N SER A 115 -6.11 -3.04 2.42
CA SER A 115 -4.87 -2.63 1.74
C SER A 115 -4.20 -1.38 2.30
N ASP A 116 -4.82 -0.70 3.27
CA ASP A 116 -4.37 0.63 3.70
C ASP A 116 -4.76 0.85 5.18
N PRO A 117 -3.93 1.53 5.99
CA PRO A 117 -4.26 1.88 7.37
C PRO A 117 -5.38 2.92 7.50
N ALA A 118 -5.78 3.57 6.41
CA ALA A 118 -6.87 4.54 6.44
C ALA A 118 -8.25 3.87 6.61
N LEU A 119 -9.12 4.46 7.44
CA LEU A 119 -10.52 4.05 7.55
C LEU A 119 -11.33 4.65 6.39
N ALA A 120 -11.17 4.10 5.21
CA ALA A 120 -11.81 4.56 3.98
C ALA A 120 -12.36 3.38 3.17
N ALA A 121 -13.36 3.63 2.33
CA ALA A 121 -13.96 2.58 1.50
C ALA A 121 -12.93 1.96 0.53
N ARG A 122 -12.01 2.77 0.00
CA ARG A 122 -10.93 2.29 -0.89
C ARG A 122 -9.95 1.32 -0.25
N SER A 123 -9.88 1.34 1.08
CA SER A 123 -8.98 0.48 1.87
C SER A 123 -9.55 -0.91 2.11
N LEU A 124 -10.81 -1.14 1.74
CA LEU A 124 -11.52 -2.40 1.96
C LEU A 124 -12.02 -2.97 0.63
N SER A 125 -11.72 -4.22 0.39
CA SER A 125 -12.26 -4.98 -0.73
C SER A 125 -12.81 -6.32 -0.22
N VAL A 126 -14.03 -6.67 -0.63
CA VAL A 126 -14.67 -7.91 -0.23
C VAL A 126 -15.06 -8.70 -1.47
N ALA A 127 -14.67 -9.96 -1.52
CA ALA A 127 -15.13 -10.91 -2.52
C ALA A 127 -16.04 -11.95 -1.87
N LEU A 128 -17.26 -12.08 -2.35
CA LEU A 128 -18.24 -13.04 -1.86
C LEU A 128 -18.55 -14.09 -2.92
N GLN A 129 -18.61 -15.34 -2.50
CA GLN A 129 -18.98 -16.49 -3.34
C GLN A 129 -20.05 -17.32 -2.68
N THR A 130 -20.95 -17.87 -3.48
CA THR A 130 -21.92 -18.89 -3.02
C THR A 130 -21.27 -20.27 -3.00
N SER A 131 -21.89 -21.25 -2.34
CA SER A 131 -21.41 -22.63 -2.26
C SER A 131 -21.23 -23.32 -3.63
N GLY A 132 -21.83 -22.77 -4.69
CA GLY A 132 -21.60 -23.20 -6.07
C GLY A 132 -20.38 -22.55 -6.75
N GLY A 133 -19.56 -21.76 -6.03
CA GLY A 133 -18.41 -21.05 -6.59
C GLY A 133 -18.75 -19.79 -7.41
N ASN A 134 -20.04 -19.50 -7.58
CA ASN A 134 -20.46 -18.32 -8.32
C ASN A 134 -20.29 -17.04 -7.49
N PRO A 135 -19.83 -15.96 -8.09
CA PRO A 135 -19.74 -14.67 -7.41
C PRO A 135 -21.13 -14.16 -7.04
N VAL A 136 -21.19 -13.44 -5.94
CA VAL A 136 -22.42 -12.77 -5.48
C VAL A 136 -22.58 -11.44 -6.24
N SER A 137 -23.82 -10.92 -6.28
CA SER A 137 -24.08 -9.65 -6.95
C SER A 137 -23.26 -8.51 -6.35
N ALA A 138 -22.84 -7.57 -7.18
CA ALA A 138 -22.10 -6.39 -6.74
C ALA A 138 -22.88 -5.55 -5.70
N ALA A 139 -24.21 -5.55 -5.77
CA ALA A 139 -25.05 -4.87 -4.79
C ALA A 139 -24.93 -5.52 -3.38
N THR A 140 -24.93 -6.84 -3.33
CA THR A 140 -24.78 -7.57 -2.06
C THR A 140 -23.38 -7.39 -1.48
N THR A 141 -22.34 -7.44 -2.33
CA THR A 141 -20.95 -7.18 -1.91
C THR A 141 -20.78 -5.79 -1.32
N ARG A 142 -21.29 -4.76 -1.98
CA ARG A 142 -21.29 -3.38 -1.46
C ARG A 142 -22.04 -3.25 -0.14
N ALA A 143 -23.18 -3.91 0.01
CA ALA A 143 -23.92 -3.88 1.28
C ALA A 143 -23.09 -4.46 2.45
N VAL A 144 -22.29 -5.49 2.19
CA VAL A 144 -21.39 -6.07 3.20
C VAL A 144 -20.22 -5.12 3.49
N GLU A 145 -19.62 -4.52 2.45
CA GLU A 145 -18.56 -3.52 2.61
C GLU A 145 -19.04 -2.31 3.43
N ASP A 146 -20.24 -1.81 3.15
CA ASP A 146 -20.86 -0.70 3.89
C ASP A 146 -21.14 -1.08 5.36
N ALA A 147 -21.57 -2.30 5.61
CA ALA A 147 -21.78 -2.81 6.97
C ALA A 147 -20.46 -2.87 7.75
N ILE A 148 -19.38 -3.36 7.14
CA ILE A 148 -18.04 -3.40 7.74
C ILE A 148 -17.54 -1.97 8.02
N LEU A 149 -17.65 -1.06 7.06
CA LEU A 149 -17.25 0.34 7.23
C LEU A 149 -18.04 1.04 8.34
N SER A 150 -19.34 0.80 8.42
CA SER A 150 -20.20 1.33 9.49
C SER A 150 -19.76 0.82 10.86
N ARG A 151 -19.51 -0.48 10.97
CA ARG A 151 -19.03 -1.10 12.21
C ARG A 151 -17.66 -0.57 12.61
N ALA A 152 -16.74 -0.43 11.68
CA ALA A 152 -15.41 0.12 11.93
C ALA A 152 -15.44 1.55 12.45
N ARG A 153 -16.36 2.40 11.91
CA ARG A 153 -16.59 3.76 12.42
C ARG A 153 -17.12 3.74 13.84
N GLN A 154 -18.05 2.85 14.16
CA GLN A 154 -18.59 2.68 15.53
C GLN A 154 -17.47 2.31 16.51
N LEU A 155 -16.61 1.36 16.16
CA LEU A 155 -15.48 0.94 16.98
C LEU A 155 -14.53 2.11 17.24
N ARG A 156 -14.19 2.87 16.20
CA ARG A 156 -13.33 4.06 16.34
C ARG A 156 -13.95 5.13 17.26
N ILE A 157 -15.27 5.36 17.15
CA ILE A 157 -15.97 6.33 18.01
C ILE A 157 -15.98 5.85 19.46
N ALA A 158 -16.16 4.55 19.68
CA ALA A 158 -16.13 3.98 21.02
C ALA A 158 -14.72 4.12 21.66
N ASP A 159 -13.68 3.88 20.89
CA ASP A 159 -12.28 3.98 21.33
C ASP A 159 -11.88 5.42 21.70
N ASN A 160 -12.39 6.42 20.97
CA ASN A 160 -12.09 7.83 21.21
C ASN A 160 -12.83 8.43 22.42
N LYS A 161 -13.64 7.66 23.13
CA LYS A 161 -14.38 8.13 24.33
C LYS A 161 -13.60 7.90 25.63
N PHE A 162 -12.47 7.22 25.54
CA PHE A 162 -11.54 6.94 26.64
C PHE A 162 -10.20 7.60 26.38
#